data_6b6020c88b982a674f1d508f911b507e
#
_entry.id   6b6020c88b982a674f1d508f911b507e
#
_cell.length_a   1.000
_cell.length_b   1.000
_cell.length_c   1.000
_cell.angle_alpha   90.00
_cell.angle_beta   90.00
_cell.angle_gamma   90.00
#
_symmetry.space_group_name_H-M   'P 1'
#
loop_
_entity.id
_entity.type
_entity.pdbx_description
1 polymer ?
#
loop_
_entity_poly.entity_id
_entity_poly.type
_entity_poly.pdbx_seq_one_letter_code
_entity_poly.pdbx_strand_id
1 'polypeptide(L)'
;MRSSKTHFVKASGLRWISLMYLAYIPWALPLLTALAPSERYYQHLGRAHKKLTDRGRQVIIQLRRWLPSRYLVLVADSSYAVLELLHFCQSLAHPVTFISRLRLDAALFLPALPRRPGQMGRPRTR
;
A
#
# COMPACT_ATOMS: atom_id res chain seq x y z
N MET A 1 7.56 16.34 30.56
CA MET A 1 7.49 14.90 30.23
C MET A 1 8.58 14.57 29.21
N ARG A 2 9.60 13.83 29.60
CA ARG A 2 10.66 13.38 28.68
C ARG A 2 10.13 12.17 27.90
N SER A 3 10.00 12.32 26.58
CA SER A 3 9.75 11.21 25.67
C SER A 3 10.88 10.19 25.83
N SER A 4 10.59 9.00 26.30
CA SER A 4 11.53 7.89 26.31
C SER A 4 11.90 7.59 24.86
N LYS A 5 13.16 7.75 24.49
CA LYS A 5 13.69 7.27 23.22
C LYS A 5 13.51 5.74 23.21
N THR A 6 12.51 5.28 22.52
CA THR A 6 12.32 3.85 22.26
C THR A 6 13.54 3.35 21.51
N HIS A 7 14.34 2.52 22.16
CA HIS A 7 15.44 1.83 21.51
C HIS A 7 14.90 0.99 20.37
N PHE A 8 15.26 1.34 19.15
CA PHE A 8 14.86 0.60 17.96
C PHE A 8 15.70 -0.70 17.92
N VAL A 9 15.15 -1.77 18.45
CA VAL A 9 15.81 -3.09 18.37
C VAL A 9 15.51 -3.65 16.98
N LYS A 10 16.54 -3.76 16.13
CA LYS A 10 16.45 -4.48 14.87
C LYS A 10 16.43 -5.98 15.17
N ALA A 11 15.26 -6.58 15.14
CA ALA A 11 15.12 -8.04 15.24
C ALA A 11 14.91 -8.65 13.85
N SER A 12 15.54 -9.79 13.59
CA SER A 12 15.20 -10.62 12.44
C SER A 12 13.86 -11.30 12.69
N GLY A 13 12.93 -11.16 11.76
CA GLY A 13 11.60 -11.75 11.89
C GLY A 13 10.93 -12.00 10.55
N LEU A 14 9.89 -12.80 10.58
CA LEU A 14 9.02 -13.01 9.43
C LEU A 14 7.98 -11.90 9.37
N ARG A 15 7.82 -11.31 8.19
CA ARG A 15 6.78 -10.32 7.93
C ARG A 15 5.56 -11.00 7.33
N TRP A 16 4.40 -10.77 7.93
CA TRP A 16 3.12 -11.27 7.45
C TRP A 16 2.24 -10.12 6.99
N ILE A 17 1.46 -10.37 5.95
CA ILE A 17 0.35 -9.52 5.53
C ILE A 17 -0.91 -10.31 5.81
N SER A 18 -1.78 -9.78 6.65
CA SER A 18 -3.08 -10.39 6.93
C SER A 18 -4.20 -9.48 6.46
N LEU A 19 -5.03 -10.00 5.57
CA LEU A 19 -6.28 -9.37 5.18
C LEU A 19 -7.36 -9.87 6.14
N MET A 20 -8.05 -8.94 6.77
CA MET A 20 -9.09 -9.24 7.75
C MET A 20 -10.41 -8.66 7.30
N TYR A 21 -11.49 -9.37 7.55
CA TYR A 21 -12.84 -8.87 7.40
C TYR A 21 -13.28 -8.19 8.69
N LEU A 22 -13.67 -6.92 8.58
CA LEU A 22 -14.25 -6.14 9.68
C LEU A 22 -15.76 -6.24 9.60
N ALA A 23 -16.39 -6.77 10.64
CA ALA A 23 -17.83 -6.80 10.81
C ALA A 23 -18.25 -5.78 11.88
N TYR A 24 -19.56 -5.67 12.15
CA TYR A 24 -20.10 -4.83 13.24
C TYR A 24 -19.81 -5.37 14.66
N ILE A 25 -18.98 -6.39 14.76
CA ILE A 25 -18.53 -7.01 16.01
C ILE A 25 -17.11 -6.51 16.34
N PRO A 26 -16.72 -6.46 17.64
CA PRO A 26 -15.46 -5.84 18.07
C PRO A 26 -14.20 -6.66 17.76
N TRP A 27 -14.26 -7.56 16.78
CA TRP A 27 -13.13 -8.39 16.35
C TRP A 27 -13.14 -8.58 14.82
N ALA A 28 -11.97 -8.89 14.28
CA ALA A 28 -11.74 -9.06 12.85
C ALA A 28 -11.47 -10.52 12.51
N LEU A 29 -12.06 -11.00 11.41
CA LEU A 29 -11.86 -12.36 10.92
C LEU A 29 -10.72 -12.39 9.89
N PRO A 30 -9.67 -13.20 10.07
CA PRO A 30 -8.64 -13.37 9.06
C PRO A 30 -9.22 -14.08 7.82
N LEU A 31 -9.11 -13.43 6.65
CA LEU A 31 -9.52 -14.00 5.38
C LEU A 31 -8.35 -14.63 4.61
N LEU A 32 -7.22 -13.94 4.60
CA LEU A 32 -6.06 -14.34 3.84
C LEU A 32 -4.81 -13.82 4.54
N THR A 33 -3.86 -14.69 4.78
CA THR A 33 -2.56 -14.34 5.31
C THR A 33 -1.46 -14.79 4.36
N ALA A 34 -0.53 -13.89 4.05
CA ALA A 34 0.57 -14.15 3.15
C ALA A 34 1.92 -13.79 3.81
N LEU A 35 2.90 -14.65 3.63
CA LEU A 35 4.27 -14.38 4.06
C LEU A 35 4.94 -13.41 3.07
N ALA A 36 5.58 -12.38 3.61
CA ALA A 36 6.39 -11.41 2.87
C ALA A 36 7.87 -11.54 3.28
N PRO A 37 8.61 -12.48 2.71
CA PRO A 37 9.99 -12.73 3.07
C PRO A 37 10.90 -11.53 2.78
N SER A 38 12.02 -11.44 3.49
CA SER A 38 13.02 -10.40 3.30
C SER A 38 13.72 -10.52 1.94
N GLU A 39 14.35 -9.43 1.51
CA GLU A 39 15.18 -9.41 0.30
C GLU A 39 16.30 -10.44 0.34
N ARG A 40 16.98 -10.60 1.50
CA ARG A 40 18.03 -11.61 1.69
C ARG A 40 17.53 -13.03 1.41
N TYR A 41 16.32 -13.35 1.86
CA TYR A 41 15.73 -14.67 1.60
C TYR A 41 15.55 -14.92 0.09
N TYR A 42 15.10 -13.90 -0.66
CA TYR A 42 14.96 -14.04 -2.10
C TYR A 42 16.29 -14.14 -2.82
N GLN A 43 17.31 -13.40 -2.36
CA GLN A 43 18.69 -13.50 -2.89
C GLN A 43 19.24 -14.92 -2.73
N HIS A 44 19.07 -15.56 -1.56
CA HIS A 44 19.47 -16.96 -1.34
C HIS A 44 18.77 -17.94 -2.28
N LEU A 45 17.54 -17.65 -2.68
CA LEU A 45 16.77 -18.48 -3.62
C LEU A 45 17.02 -18.13 -5.10
N GLY A 46 17.87 -17.16 -5.40
CA GLY A 46 18.08 -16.68 -6.77
C GLY A 46 16.81 -16.09 -7.42
N ARG A 47 15.86 -15.57 -6.63
CA ARG A 47 14.58 -15.03 -7.10
C ARG A 47 14.48 -13.53 -6.90
N ALA A 48 13.74 -12.86 -7.77
CA ALA A 48 13.47 -11.42 -7.62
C ALA A 48 12.65 -11.13 -6.34
N HIS A 49 13.09 -10.14 -5.57
CA HIS A 49 12.39 -9.71 -4.37
C HIS A 49 11.05 -9.06 -4.73
N LYS A 50 9.98 -9.44 -4.04
CA LYS A 50 8.68 -8.81 -4.13
C LYS A 50 8.49 -7.84 -2.97
N LYS A 51 8.26 -6.56 -3.30
CA LYS A 51 7.97 -5.52 -2.31
C LYS A 51 6.67 -5.83 -1.55
N LEU A 52 6.50 -5.20 -0.39
CA LEU A 52 5.28 -5.33 0.41
C LEU A 52 4.03 -4.92 -0.37
N THR A 53 4.14 -3.86 -1.17
CA THR A 53 3.06 -3.36 -2.04
C THR A 53 2.68 -4.34 -3.15
N ASP A 54 3.65 -5.10 -3.70
CA ASP A 54 3.38 -6.14 -4.70
C ASP A 54 2.61 -7.30 -4.07
N ARG A 55 2.94 -7.65 -2.83
CA ARG A 55 2.17 -8.63 -2.06
C ARG A 55 0.77 -8.11 -1.75
N GLY A 56 0.65 -6.83 -1.40
CA GLY A 56 -0.65 -6.17 -1.23
C GLY A 56 -1.50 -6.27 -2.49
N ARG A 57 -0.94 -5.99 -3.67
CA ARG A 57 -1.64 -6.19 -4.97
C ARG A 57 -2.12 -7.63 -5.16
N GLN A 58 -1.28 -8.63 -4.86
CA GLN A 58 -1.64 -10.04 -4.99
C GLN A 58 -2.82 -10.40 -4.09
N VAL A 59 -2.82 -9.92 -2.84
CA VAL A 59 -3.91 -10.12 -1.88
C VAL A 59 -5.20 -9.46 -2.38
N ILE A 60 -5.13 -8.24 -2.91
CA ILE A 60 -6.28 -7.51 -3.46
C ILE A 60 -6.85 -8.23 -4.69
N ILE A 61 -5.99 -8.72 -5.60
CA ILE A 61 -6.42 -9.50 -6.77
C ILE A 61 -7.14 -10.77 -6.31
N GLN A 62 -6.60 -11.47 -5.33
CA GLN A 62 -7.21 -12.69 -4.81
C GLN A 62 -8.57 -12.41 -4.18
N LEU A 63 -8.67 -11.34 -3.38
CA LEU A 63 -9.93 -10.89 -2.81
C LEU A 63 -10.96 -10.57 -3.91
N ARG A 64 -10.54 -9.86 -4.96
CA ARG A 64 -11.41 -9.51 -6.09
C ARG A 64 -11.87 -10.74 -6.88
N ARG A 65 -11.04 -11.77 -6.98
CA ARG A 65 -11.46 -13.07 -7.58
C ARG A 65 -12.54 -13.76 -6.76
N TRP A 66 -12.46 -13.69 -5.44
CA TRP A 66 -13.47 -14.28 -4.56
C TRP A 66 -14.77 -13.46 -4.53
N LEU A 67 -14.66 -12.15 -4.69
CA LEU A 67 -15.77 -11.19 -4.58
C LEU A 67 -15.84 -10.28 -5.82
N PRO A 68 -16.14 -10.81 -7.01
CA PRO A 68 -15.96 -10.08 -8.27
C PRO A 68 -16.85 -8.84 -8.38
N SER A 69 -18.09 -8.88 -7.90
CA SER A 69 -19.09 -7.81 -8.04
C SER A 69 -19.37 -7.05 -6.75
N ARG A 70 -18.75 -7.43 -5.63
CA ARG A 70 -19.00 -6.76 -4.34
C ARG A 70 -18.29 -5.41 -4.25
N TYR A 71 -18.96 -4.42 -3.65
CA TYR A 71 -18.30 -3.19 -3.24
C TYR A 71 -17.29 -3.48 -2.14
N LEU A 72 -16.04 -3.10 -2.33
CA LEU A 72 -14.95 -3.38 -1.41
C LEU A 72 -14.34 -2.07 -0.91
N VAL A 73 -14.22 -1.96 0.40
CA VAL A 73 -13.47 -0.92 1.09
C VAL A 73 -12.32 -1.57 1.82
N LEU A 74 -11.09 -1.19 1.49
CA LEU A 74 -9.88 -1.65 2.16
C LEU A 74 -9.33 -0.52 3.03
N VAL A 75 -9.03 -0.86 4.27
CA VAL A 75 -8.35 0.04 5.21
C VAL A 75 -6.96 -0.53 5.49
N ALA A 76 -5.93 0.28 5.34
CA ALA A 76 -4.56 -0.14 5.57
C ALA A 76 -3.75 0.96 6.26
N ASP A 77 -2.60 0.58 6.82
CA ASP A 77 -1.70 1.54 7.44
C ASP A 77 -0.93 2.38 6.37
N SER A 78 -0.14 3.34 6.84
CA SER A 78 0.61 4.27 5.98
C SER A 78 1.66 3.59 5.09
N SER A 79 2.12 2.37 5.41
CA SER A 79 3.09 1.65 4.57
C SER A 79 2.51 1.21 3.22
N TYR A 80 1.18 1.18 3.11
CA TYR A 80 0.47 0.89 1.86
C TYR A 80 -0.01 2.15 1.12
N ALA A 81 0.21 3.36 1.67
CA ALA A 81 -0.17 4.63 1.04
C ALA A 81 0.77 5.02 -0.12
N VAL A 82 0.90 4.14 -1.10
CA VAL A 82 1.76 4.32 -2.27
C VAL A 82 0.89 4.56 -3.50
N LEU A 83 1.18 5.63 -4.26
CA LEU A 83 0.38 6.04 -5.42
C LEU A 83 0.15 4.91 -6.42
N GLU A 84 1.16 4.07 -6.67
CA GLU A 84 1.04 2.92 -7.57
C GLU A 84 -0.02 1.91 -7.10
N LEU A 85 -0.13 1.67 -5.78
CA LEU A 85 -1.12 0.77 -5.22
C LEU A 85 -2.52 1.38 -5.27
N LEU A 86 -2.62 2.68 -4.97
CA LEU A 86 -3.88 3.42 -5.04
C LEU A 86 -4.41 3.46 -6.48
N HIS A 87 -3.54 3.79 -7.43
CA HIS A 87 -3.88 3.78 -8.85
C HIS A 87 -4.32 2.38 -9.32
N PHE A 88 -3.60 1.34 -8.90
CA PHE A 88 -3.97 -0.04 -9.20
C PHE A 88 -5.37 -0.38 -8.68
N CYS A 89 -5.73 0.01 -7.45
CA CYS A 89 -7.07 -0.23 -6.89
C CYS A 89 -8.18 0.45 -7.72
N GLN A 90 -7.89 1.63 -8.26
CA GLN A 90 -8.84 2.38 -9.10
C GLN A 90 -8.93 1.83 -10.52
N SER A 91 -7.85 1.25 -11.06
CA SER A 91 -7.80 0.73 -12.43
C SER A 91 -8.43 -0.66 -12.62
N LEU A 92 -8.88 -1.30 -11.54
CA LEU A 92 -9.56 -2.59 -11.63
C LEU A 92 -10.94 -2.43 -12.30
N ALA A 93 -11.39 -3.45 -13.04
CA ALA A 93 -12.71 -3.48 -13.67
C ALA A 93 -13.86 -3.13 -12.70
N HIS A 94 -13.74 -3.58 -11.45
CA HIS A 94 -14.55 -3.13 -10.33
C HIS A 94 -13.61 -2.47 -9.31
N PRO A 95 -13.55 -1.14 -9.27
CA PRO A 95 -12.64 -0.41 -8.39
C PRO A 95 -12.78 -0.80 -6.92
N VAL A 96 -11.68 -0.69 -6.20
CA VAL A 96 -11.63 -0.92 -4.76
C VAL A 96 -11.37 0.41 -4.07
N THR A 97 -12.27 0.81 -3.18
CA THR A 97 -12.05 1.99 -2.34
C THR A 97 -10.95 1.69 -1.34
N PHE A 98 -9.88 2.48 -1.37
CA PHE A 98 -8.73 2.28 -0.51
C PHE A 98 -8.58 3.45 0.45
N ILE A 99 -8.60 3.15 1.74
CA ILE A 99 -8.45 4.13 2.82
C ILE A 99 -7.13 3.85 3.53
N SER A 100 -6.24 4.84 3.55
CA SER A 100 -4.96 4.74 4.24
C SER A 100 -4.55 6.09 4.80
N ARG A 101 -3.78 6.05 5.88
CA ARG A 101 -3.20 7.25 6.46
C ARG A 101 -2.02 7.69 5.61
N LEU A 102 -2.12 8.89 5.03
CA LEU A 102 -0.99 9.49 4.35
C LEU A 102 0.07 9.91 5.37
N ARG A 103 1.34 9.82 4.98
CA ARG A 103 2.44 10.34 5.80
C ARG A 103 2.34 11.86 5.87
N LEU A 104 2.62 12.43 7.05
CA LEU A 104 2.58 13.89 7.26
C LEU A 104 3.65 14.64 6.46
N ASP A 105 4.75 13.95 6.11
CA ASP A 105 5.86 14.46 5.30
C ASP A 105 5.72 14.15 3.80
N ALA A 106 4.55 13.70 3.35
CA ALA A 106 4.32 13.40 1.96
C ALA A 106 4.34 14.69 1.12
N ALA A 107 5.31 14.78 0.21
CA ALA A 107 5.41 15.88 -0.75
C ALA A 107 4.35 15.70 -1.85
N LEU A 108 3.16 16.26 -1.62
CA LEU A 108 2.09 16.26 -2.59
C LEU A 108 2.15 17.55 -3.41
N PHE A 109 2.05 17.41 -4.73
CA PHE A 109 2.05 18.53 -5.66
C PHE A 109 0.76 18.53 -6.45
N LEU A 110 0.26 19.71 -6.73
CA LEU A 110 -0.83 19.87 -7.68
C LEU A 110 -0.36 19.52 -9.10
N PRO A 111 -1.26 19.01 -9.97
CA PRO A 111 -0.92 18.81 -11.37
C PRO A 111 -0.38 20.10 -11.99
N ALA A 112 0.64 19.99 -12.84
CA ALA A 112 1.18 21.15 -13.53
C ALA A 112 0.08 21.80 -14.39
N LEU A 113 -0.02 23.12 -14.31
CA LEU A 113 -0.94 23.86 -15.18
C LEU A 113 -0.62 23.63 -16.66
N PRO A 114 -1.62 23.55 -17.54
CA PRO A 114 -1.40 23.41 -18.96
C PRO A 114 -0.52 24.57 -19.49
N ARG A 115 0.46 24.25 -20.31
CA ARG A 115 1.37 25.25 -20.89
C ARG A 115 0.61 26.18 -21.83
N ARG A 116 0.91 27.46 -21.72
CA ARG A 116 0.45 28.44 -22.71
C ARG A 116 1.30 28.32 -23.99
N PRO A 117 0.72 28.52 -25.18
CA PRO A 117 1.50 28.58 -26.43
C PRO A 117 2.64 29.61 -26.30
N GLY A 118 3.87 29.23 -26.66
CA GLY A 118 5.05 30.10 -26.57
C GLY A 118 5.76 30.14 -25.22
N GLN A 119 5.30 29.43 -24.22
CA GLN A 119 5.97 29.37 -22.90
C GLN A 119 7.19 28.44 -22.94
N MET A 120 8.39 29.01 -22.86
CA MET A 120 9.65 28.29 -22.72
C MET A 120 9.97 28.00 -21.24
N GLY A 121 10.70 26.89 -21.01
CA GLY A 121 11.20 26.50 -19.69
C GLY A 121 10.41 25.40 -19.02
N ARG A 122 11.00 24.80 -17.96
CA ARG A 122 10.35 23.77 -17.14
C ARG A 122 9.28 24.41 -16.27
N PRO A 123 8.05 23.86 -16.24
CA PRO A 123 7.02 24.39 -15.33
C PRO A 123 7.54 24.33 -13.89
N ARG A 124 7.38 25.40 -13.13
CA ARG A 124 7.62 25.37 -11.68
C ARG A 124 6.57 24.48 -11.04
N THR A 125 6.99 23.35 -10.51
CA THR A 125 6.20 22.52 -9.59
C THR A 125 6.42 23.09 -8.19
N ARG A 126 5.44 23.75 -7.65
CA ARG A 126 5.37 24.07 -6.21
C ARG A 126 4.44 23.09 -5.56
#